data_cd0a10ba1cd67ba7877dd7c1a704c7ce
#
_entry.id   cd0a10ba1cd67ba7877dd7c1a704c7ce
#
_cell.length_a   1.000
_cell.length_b   1.000
_cell.length_c   1.000
_cell.angle_alpha   90.00
_cell.angle_beta   90.00
_cell.angle_gamma   90.00
#
_symmetry.space_group_name_H-M   'P 1'
#
loop_
_entity.id
_entity.type
_entity.pdbx_description
1 polymer ?
#
loop_
_entity_poly.entity_id
_entity_poly.type
_entity_poly.pdbx_seq_one_letter_code
_entity_poly.pdbx_strand_id
1 'polypeptide(L)'
;FEVSPAVAVTFANALARARVSDHLCGFSYAATATNGSVTTLAPAALADMAATGNGVPPSAGINLVNNRAAQGPARDFLSFTATGVADWNLDGALCLRELIRGSSAAAQRLQAGMRETQRNGNLRGKPAIIVHGRDDALLPVNHTSRPYYGLNKKAEGAASKLSYIEVTHAQPA
;
A
#
# COMPACT_ATOMS: atom_id res chain seq x y z
N PHE A 1 -5.48 10.99 7.52
CA PHE A 1 -5.84 10.19 6.34
C PHE A 1 -4.86 9.03 6.18
N GLU A 2 -5.37 7.79 6.31
CA GLU A 2 -4.54 6.58 6.48
C GLU A 2 -4.19 5.87 5.17
N VAL A 3 -4.46 6.44 4.00
CA VAL A 3 -4.26 5.73 2.73
C VAL A 3 -2.79 5.36 2.49
N SER A 4 -1.87 6.29 2.68
CA SER A 4 -0.44 6.01 2.42
C SER A 4 0.11 4.85 3.27
N PRO A 5 -0.06 4.82 4.61
CA PRO A 5 0.39 3.67 5.40
C PRO A 5 -0.39 2.41 5.06
N ALA A 6 -1.70 2.48 4.78
CA ALA A 6 -2.49 1.31 4.40
C ALA A 6 -2.00 0.68 3.09
N VAL A 7 -1.71 1.48 2.07
CA VAL A 7 -1.11 1.02 0.82
C VAL A 7 0.27 0.40 1.07
N ALA A 8 1.13 1.05 1.85
CA ALA A 8 2.46 0.53 2.17
C ALA A 8 2.39 -0.83 2.89
N VAL A 9 1.50 -0.98 3.87
CA VAL A 9 1.29 -2.24 4.59
C VAL A 9 0.75 -3.33 3.66
N THR A 10 -0.23 -3.01 2.81
CA THR A 10 -0.80 -3.97 1.87
C THR A 10 0.25 -4.48 0.87
N PHE A 11 1.01 -3.59 0.26
CA PHE A 11 2.10 -3.98 -0.64
C PHE A 11 3.21 -4.74 0.08
N ALA A 12 3.58 -4.34 1.31
CA ALA A 12 4.57 -5.08 2.09
C ALA A 12 4.12 -6.52 2.37
N ASN A 13 2.86 -6.72 2.78
CA ASN A 13 2.30 -8.05 2.98
C ASN A 13 2.29 -8.88 1.68
N ALA A 14 1.82 -8.30 0.59
CA ALA A 14 1.74 -8.99 -0.71
C ALA A 14 3.13 -9.39 -1.23
N LEU A 15 4.07 -8.47 -1.26
CA LEU A 15 5.43 -8.70 -1.75
C LEU A 15 6.23 -9.64 -0.84
N ALA A 16 6.06 -9.55 0.47
CA ALA A 16 6.70 -10.47 1.42
C ALA A 16 5.96 -11.82 1.53
N ARG A 17 4.82 -11.99 0.86
CA ARG A 17 3.95 -13.18 1.00
C ARG A 17 3.64 -13.49 2.45
N ALA A 18 3.40 -12.43 3.24
CA ALA A 18 3.06 -12.55 4.65
C ALA A 18 1.61 -13.00 4.80
N ARG A 19 1.34 -13.82 5.81
CA ARG A 19 -0.02 -14.16 6.20
C ARG A 19 -0.64 -13.00 6.96
N VAL A 20 -1.96 -12.86 6.89
CA VAL A 20 -2.68 -11.84 7.68
C VAL A 20 -2.38 -11.98 9.17
N SER A 21 -2.29 -13.23 9.66
CA SER A 21 -1.96 -13.56 11.06
C SER A 21 -0.52 -13.26 11.47
N ASP A 22 0.38 -12.99 10.53
CA ASP A 22 1.78 -12.67 10.85
C ASP A 22 1.93 -11.25 11.40
N HIS A 23 0.91 -10.41 11.23
CA HIS A 23 0.91 -8.99 11.62
C HIS A 23 2.23 -8.31 11.27
N LEU A 24 2.60 -8.37 9.98
CA LEU A 24 3.89 -7.85 9.50
C LEU A 24 4.12 -6.43 9.99
N CYS A 25 5.26 -6.18 10.62
CA CYS A 25 5.58 -4.92 11.30
C CYS A 25 4.58 -4.50 12.40
N GLY A 26 3.77 -5.44 12.89
CA GLY A 26 2.73 -5.18 13.89
C GLY A 26 1.42 -4.67 13.32
N PHE A 27 1.27 -4.58 12.00
CA PHE A 27 0.05 -4.07 11.38
C PHE A 27 -1.00 -5.15 11.12
N SER A 28 -2.27 -4.75 11.25
CA SER A 28 -3.44 -5.47 10.75
C SER A 28 -4.53 -4.49 10.35
N TYR A 29 -5.67 -5.01 9.89
CA TYR A 29 -6.86 -4.21 9.57
C TYR A 29 -8.02 -4.68 10.42
N ALA A 30 -8.76 -3.73 10.99
CA ALA A 30 -9.95 -4.01 11.76
C ALA A 30 -10.91 -2.81 11.78
N ALA A 31 -12.17 -3.06 12.16
CA ALA A 31 -13.04 -1.98 12.60
C ALA A 31 -12.53 -1.40 13.91
N THR A 32 -12.69 -0.12 14.12
CA THR A 32 -12.32 0.56 15.37
C THR A 32 -13.43 1.46 15.85
N ALA A 33 -13.55 1.56 17.17
CA ALA A 33 -14.39 2.57 17.83
C ALA A 33 -13.75 3.96 17.71
N THR A 34 -14.47 4.99 18.12
CA THR A 34 -14.01 6.38 18.07
C THR A 34 -12.76 6.65 18.92
N ASN A 35 -12.58 5.88 19.99
CA ASN A 35 -11.38 5.93 20.84
C ASN A 35 -10.18 5.12 20.26
N GLY A 36 -10.35 4.55 19.06
CA GLY A 36 -9.31 3.76 18.40
C GLY A 36 -9.25 2.29 18.80
N SER A 37 -10.01 1.83 19.80
CA SER A 37 -10.01 0.42 20.19
C SER A 37 -10.59 -0.48 19.07
N VAL A 38 -10.01 -1.67 18.92
CA VAL A 38 -10.44 -2.64 17.91
C VAL A 38 -11.82 -3.20 18.24
N THR A 39 -12.66 -3.30 17.21
CA THR A 39 -13.99 -3.94 17.29
C THR A 39 -14.08 -5.09 16.28
N THR A 40 -15.05 -5.98 16.47
CA THR A 40 -15.29 -7.08 15.55
C THR A 40 -15.86 -6.58 14.23
N LEU A 41 -15.30 -7.05 13.11
CA LEU A 41 -15.86 -6.82 11.79
C LEU A 41 -17.08 -7.68 11.52
N ALA A 42 -18.11 -7.08 10.96
CA ALA A 42 -19.22 -7.86 10.40
C ALA A 42 -18.73 -8.69 9.19
N PRO A 43 -19.31 -9.88 8.95
CA PRO A 43 -18.89 -10.74 7.81
C PRO A 43 -18.92 -10.05 6.44
N ALA A 44 -19.90 -9.19 6.20
CA ALA A 44 -19.98 -8.40 4.97
C ALA A 44 -18.78 -7.45 4.79
N ALA A 45 -18.40 -6.73 5.84
CA ALA A 45 -17.25 -5.83 5.82
C ALA A 45 -15.92 -6.58 5.62
N LEU A 46 -15.81 -7.81 6.17
CA LEU A 46 -14.68 -8.70 5.91
C LEU A 46 -14.61 -9.13 4.44
N ALA A 47 -15.76 -9.45 3.85
CA ALA A 47 -15.84 -9.81 2.43
C ALA A 47 -15.44 -8.65 1.52
N ASP A 48 -15.94 -7.44 1.81
CA ASP A 48 -15.59 -6.21 1.09
C ASP A 48 -14.08 -5.92 1.19
N MET A 49 -13.50 -6.06 2.37
CA MET A 49 -12.06 -5.88 2.58
C MET A 49 -11.24 -6.86 1.73
N ALA A 50 -11.67 -8.12 1.65
CA ALA A 50 -10.99 -9.14 0.86
C ALA A 50 -11.18 -8.95 -0.66
N ALA A 51 -12.27 -8.31 -1.09
CA ALA A 51 -12.57 -8.07 -2.51
C ALA A 51 -11.79 -6.90 -3.10
N THR A 52 -11.20 -6.04 -2.28
CA THR A 52 -10.50 -4.84 -2.75
C THR A 52 -9.17 -5.19 -3.42
N GLY A 53 -9.06 -4.97 -4.73
CA GLY A 53 -7.87 -5.28 -5.52
C GLY A 53 -6.87 -4.13 -5.68
N ASN A 54 -7.17 -2.93 -5.19
CA ASN A 54 -6.34 -1.73 -5.36
C ASN A 54 -5.32 -1.50 -4.24
N GLY A 55 -5.24 -2.39 -3.26
CA GLY A 55 -4.33 -2.27 -2.13
C GLY A 55 -4.77 -1.31 -1.03
N VAL A 56 -5.98 -0.76 -1.14
CA VAL A 56 -6.57 0.12 -0.13
C VAL A 56 -7.76 -0.60 0.50
N PRO A 57 -7.83 -0.74 1.82
CA PRO A 57 -8.99 -1.31 2.46
C PRO A 57 -10.23 -0.43 2.25
N PRO A 58 -11.44 -1.03 2.24
CA PRO A 58 -12.68 -0.25 2.16
C PRO A 58 -12.73 0.81 3.25
N SER A 59 -13.22 1.98 2.91
CA SER A 59 -13.24 3.14 3.82
C SER A 59 -14.29 3.05 4.94
N ALA A 60 -15.24 2.13 4.86
CA ALA A 60 -16.38 2.03 5.78
C ALA A 60 -15.99 1.40 7.12
N GLY A 61 -15.37 2.18 8.00
CA GLY A 61 -15.10 1.77 9.38
C GLY A 61 -13.93 0.81 9.57
N ILE A 62 -13.19 0.47 8.50
CA ILE A 62 -11.98 -0.37 8.58
C ILE A 62 -10.76 0.54 8.62
N ASN A 63 -9.92 0.32 9.60
CA ASN A 63 -8.74 1.12 9.85
C ASN A 63 -7.48 0.25 9.95
N LEU A 64 -6.35 0.88 9.75
CA LEU A 64 -5.06 0.28 10.03
C LEU A 64 -4.85 0.21 11.54
N VAL A 65 -4.43 -0.93 12.04
CA VAL A 65 -4.26 -1.23 13.47
C VAL A 65 -2.80 -1.48 13.78
N ASN A 66 -2.30 -0.82 14.82
CA ASN A 66 -1.05 -1.16 15.47
C ASN A 66 -1.32 -2.23 16.54
N ASN A 67 -0.89 -3.46 16.31
CA ASN A 67 -1.02 -4.57 17.27
C ASN A 67 0.05 -4.54 18.38
N ARG A 68 1.02 -3.63 18.30
CA ARG A 68 2.10 -3.46 19.27
C ARG A 68 1.96 -2.21 20.13
N ALA A 69 0.87 -1.48 19.99
CA ALA A 69 0.64 -0.29 20.81
C ALA A 69 0.63 -0.65 22.30
N ALA A 70 1.19 0.22 23.13
CA ALA A 70 1.34 -0.02 24.57
C ALA A 70 -0.02 -0.19 25.29
N GLN A 71 -1.06 0.45 24.76
CA GLN A 71 -2.43 0.33 25.27
C GLN A 71 -3.18 -0.92 24.77
N GLY A 72 -2.53 -1.81 24.00
CA GLY A 72 -3.16 -2.90 23.26
C GLY A 72 -3.49 -2.51 21.82
N PRO A 73 -3.97 -3.47 20.99
CA PRO A 73 -4.29 -3.22 19.58
C PRO A 73 -5.20 -1.99 19.43
N ALA A 74 -4.73 -1.01 18.69
CA ALA A 74 -5.43 0.25 18.49
C ALA A 74 -5.19 0.80 17.08
N ARG A 75 -6.09 1.68 16.61
CA ARG A 75 -5.90 2.42 15.37
C ARG A 75 -4.52 3.06 15.35
N ASP A 76 -3.76 2.86 14.27
CA ASP A 76 -2.32 3.14 14.25
C ASP A 76 -1.96 4.59 14.58
N PHE A 77 -2.69 5.58 14.03
CA PHE A 77 -2.42 6.99 14.33
C PHE A 77 -2.91 7.46 15.72
N LEU A 78 -3.60 6.60 16.46
CA LEU A 78 -3.95 6.81 17.87
C LEU A 78 -3.05 6.01 18.80
N SER A 79 -1.91 5.54 18.30
CA SER A 79 -0.94 4.78 19.11
C SER A 79 -0.16 5.68 20.05
N PHE A 80 0.14 5.10 21.22
CA PHE A 80 0.93 5.74 22.26
C PHE A 80 2.09 4.84 22.68
N THR A 81 3.20 5.46 23.05
CA THR A 81 4.32 4.79 23.72
C THR A 81 3.91 4.29 25.10
N ALA A 82 4.76 3.46 25.72
CA ALA A 82 4.57 3.03 27.10
C ALA A 82 4.52 4.19 28.10
N THR A 83 5.05 5.37 27.76
CA THR A 83 5.03 6.59 28.57
C THR A 83 3.84 7.50 28.27
N GLY A 84 2.89 7.06 27.42
CA GLY A 84 1.68 7.82 27.10
C GLY A 84 1.88 8.94 26.08
N VAL A 85 3.01 8.97 25.38
CA VAL A 85 3.25 9.95 24.32
C VAL A 85 2.72 9.42 23.00
N ALA A 86 1.95 10.21 22.26
CA ALA A 86 1.48 9.85 20.92
C ALA A 86 2.67 9.67 19.98
N ASP A 87 2.81 8.50 19.37
CA ASP A 87 3.92 8.15 18.47
C ASP A 87 3.47 7.82 17.03
N TRP A 88 2.17 7.75 16.81
CA TRP A 88 1.57 7.50 15.50
C TRP A 88 2.14 6.25 14.81
N ASN A 89 2.43 5.22 15.61
CA ASN A 89 3.03 3.98 15.17
C ASN A 89 4.37 4.17 14.42
N LEU A 90 5.24 5.00 14.95
CA LEU A 90 6.58 5.22 14.39
C LEU A 90 7.36 3.91 14.25
N ASP A 91 7.28 3.01 15.23
CA ASP A 91 7.97 1.72 15.19
C ASP A 91 7.51 0.84 14.02
N GLY A 92 6.22 0.84 13.71
CA GLY A 92 5.68 0.16 12.55
C GLY A 92 6.21 0.73 11.24
N ALA A 93 6.25 2.07 11.13
CA ALA A 93 6.79 2.75 9.96
C ALA A 93 8.30 2.48 9.77
N LEU A 94 9.08 2.51 10.85
CA LEU A 94 10.50 2.16 10.83
C LEU A 94 10.72 0.70 10.43
N CYS A 95 9.90 -0.21 10.94
CA CYS A 95 9.94 -1.62 10.55
C CYS A 95 9.66 -1.79 9.05
N LEU A 96 8.64 -1.14 8.48
CA LEU A 96 8.37 -1.20 7.03
C LEU A 96 9.57 -0.70 6.21
N ARG A 97 10.22 0.37 6.66
CA ARG A 97 11.45 0.87 6.02
C ARG A 97 12.57 -0.16 6.05
N GLU A 98 12.76 -0.83 7.18
CA GLU A 98 13.79 -1.86 7.33
C GLU A 98 13.54 -3.11 6.47
N LEU A 99 12.28 -3.43 6.13
CA LEU A 99 11.99 -4.51 5.17
C LEU A 99 12.60 -4.25 3.78
N ILE A 100 12.76 -2.99 3.39
CA ILE A 100 13.36 -2.63 2.08
C ILE A 100 14.87 -2.78 2.11
N ARG A 101 15.54 -2.53 3.24
CA ARG A 101 17.00 -2.41 3.36
C ARG A 101 17.65 -3.48 4.22
N GLY A 102 16.88 -4.12 5.09
CA GLY A 102 17.38 -5.08 6.07
C GLY A 102 17.65 -6.46 5.50
N SER A 103 18.11 -7.35 6.39
CA SER A 103 18.50 -8.73 6.06
C SER A 103 17.63 -9.79 6.74
N SER A 104 16.57 -9.40 7.45
CA SER A 104 15.65 -10.36 8.08
C SER A 104 14.97 -11.26 7.05
N ALA A 105 14.47 -12.42 7.45
CA ALA A 105 13.74 -13.32 6.55
C ALA A 105 12.54 -12.63 5.88
N ALA A 106 11.83 -11.75 6.59
CA ALA A 106 10.74 -10.96 6.03
C ALA A 106 11.26 -9.93 5.00
N ALA A 107 12.37 -9.24 5.28
CA ALA A 107 13.03 -8.32 4.36
C ALA A 107 13.48 -9.03 3.07
N GLN A 108 14.10 -10.20 3.21
CA GLN A 108 14.53 -10.99 2.05
C GLN A 108 13.35 -11.41 1.17
N ARG A 109 12.23 -11.86 1.78
CA ARG A 109 11.01 -12.18 1.02
C ARG A 109 10.43 -10.97 0.30
N LEU A 110 10.34 -9.81 0.99
CA LEU A 110 9.86 -8.58 0.38
C LEU A 110 10.73 -8.15 -0.80
N GLN A 111 12.04 -8.13 -0.62
CA GLN A 111 12.99 -7.77 -1.67
C GLN A 111 12.93 -8.75 -2.86
N ALA A 112 12.71 -10.04 -2.62
CA ALA A 112 12.47 -11.02 -3.68
C ALA A 112 11.18 -10.70 -4.44
N GLY A 113 10.08 -10.44 -3.75
CA GLY A 113 8.82 -10.05 -4.36
C GLY A 113 8.92 -8.74 -5.17
N MET A 114 9.68 -7.76 -4.68
CA MET A 114 9.98 -6.54 -5.44
C MET A 114 10.71 -6.85 -6.76
N ARG A 115 11.73 -7.71 -6.72
CA ARG A 115 12.46 -8.12 -7.95
C ARG A 115 11.57 -8.87 -8.93
N GLU A 116 10.70 -9.76 -8.46
CA GLU A 116 9.76 -10.51 -9.30
C GLU A 116 8.73 -9.62 -10.00
N THR A 117 8.34 -8.52 -9.38
CA THR A 117 7.35 -7.57 -9.90
C THR A 117 7.98 -6.36 -10.59
N GLN A 118 9.30 -6.28 -10.67
CA GLN A 118 9.99 -5.14 -11.25
C GLN A 118 9.64 -4.96 -12.73
N ARG A 119 9.24 -3.77 -13.07
CA ARG A 119 8.88 -3.39 -14.43
C ARG A 119 10.13 -3.00 -15.21
N ASN A 120 10.24 -3.50 -16.45
CA ASN A 120 11.33 -3.15 -17.37
C ASN A 120 10.89 -2.19 -18.48
N GLY A 121 9.59 -1.86 -18.56
CA GLY A 121 9.02 -0.98 -19.57
C GLY A 121 8.92 -1.59 -20.98
N ASN A 122 9.41 -2.80 -21.21
CA ASN A 122 9.39 -3.43 -22.53
C ASN A 122 8.06 -4.17 -22.76
N LEU A 123 7.21 -3.61 -23.62
CA LEU A 123 5.94 -4.20 -24.06
C LEU A 123 6.10 -5.12 -25.27
N ARG A 124 7.32 -5.32 -25.74
CA ARG A 124 7.65 -6.14 -26.94
C ARG A 124 6.90 -5.65 -28.18
N GLY A 125 6.81 -4.32 -28.35
CA GLY A 125 6.09 -3.69 -29.45
C GLY A 125 4.57 -3.86 -29.44
N LYS A 126 3.99 -4.37 -28.35
CA LYS A 126 2.53 -4.48 -28.22
C LYS A 126 1.91 -3.10 -28.01
N PRO A 127 0.80 -2.78 -28.71
CA PRO A 127 0.09 -1.55 -28.47
C PRO A 127 -0.57 -1.56 -27.10
N ALA A 128 -0.48 -0.44 -26.38
CA ALA A 128 -1.12 -0.23 -25.10
C ALA A 128 -1.52 1.23 -24.97
N ILE A 129 -2.56 1.49 -24.19
CA ILE A 129 -3.02 2.83 -23.84
C ILE A 129 -3.12 2.92 -22.34
N ILE A 130 -2.51 3.96 -21.76
CA ILE A 130 -2.70 4.34 -20.37
C ILE A 130 -3.55 5.60 -20.37
N VAL A 131 -4.67 5.55 -19.67
CA VAL A 131 -5.51 6.73 -19.36
C VAL A 131 -5.45 6.95 -17.86
N HIS A 132 -5.10 8.17 -17.41
CA HIS A 132 -4.92 8.47 -16.00
C HIS A 132 -5.51 9.84 -15.65
N GLY A 133 -6.25 9.91 -14.56
CA GLY A 133 -6.75 11.18 -14.02
C GLY A 133 -5.59 12.03 -13.46
N ARG A 134 -5.49 13.29 -13.92
CA ARG A 134 -4.38 14.16 -13.47
C ARG A 134 -4.46 14.51 -12.00
N ASP A 135 -5.67 14.55 -11.45
CA ASP A 135 -5.95 14.91 -10.05
C ASP A 135 -6.06 13.68 -9.14
N ASP A 136 -5.57 12.51 -9.60
CA ASP A 136 -5.54 11.29 -8.80
C ASP A 136 -4.65 11.47 -7.58
N ALA A 137 -5.30 11.66 -6.42
CA ALA A 137 -4.64 11.85 -5.14
C ALA A 137 -4.22 10.51 -4.50
N LEU A 138 -4.78 9.39 -4.96
CA LEU A 138 -4.48 8.06 -4.43
C LEU A 138 -3.24 7.46 -5.10
N LEU A 139 -3.18 7.55 -6.42
CA LEU A 139 -2.07 7.05 -7.24
C LEU A 139 -1.55 8.19 -8.14
N PRO A 140 -0.88 9.20 -7.58
CA PRO A 140 -0.49 10.38 -8.33
C PRO A 140 0.31 10.07 -9.59
N VAL A 141 -0.04 10.71 -10.70
CA VAL A 141 0.54 10.47 -12.05
C VAL A 141 2.07 10.53 -12.06
N ASN A 142 2.66 11.42 -11.25
CA ASN A 142 4.12 11.58 -11.16
C ASN A 142 4.86 10.38 -10.56
N HIS A 143 4.16 9.55 -9.82
CA HIS A 143 4.74 8.38 -9.14
C HIS A 143 4.30 7.05 -9.75
N THR A 144 3.42 7.07 -10.74
CA THR A 144 2.81 5.90 -11.35
C THR A 144 2.96 5.89 -12.87
N SER A 145 2.01 6.47 -13.59
CA SER A 145 1.91 6.34 -15.05
C SER A 145 2.96 7.11 -15.83
N ARG A 146 3.31 8.33 -15.41
CA ARG A 146 4.35 9.12 -16.09
C ARG A 146 5.73 8.44 -16.08
N PRO A 147 6.25 7.98 -14.90
CA PRO A 147 7.49 7.21 -14.87
C PRO A 147 7.44 5.95 -15.70
N TYR A 148 6.31 5.23 -15.71
CA TYR A 148 6.19 4.03 -16.54
C TYR A 148 6.20 4.33 -18.02
N TYR A 149 5.50 5.38 -18.47
CA TYR A 149 5.54 5.85 -19.85
C TYR A 149 6.97 6.20 -20.27
N GLY A 150 7.70 6.94 -19.44
CA GLY A 150 9.11 7.28 -19.67
C GLY A 150 10.01 6.04 -19.73
N LEU A 151 9.78 5.07 -18.85
CA LEU A 151 10.50 3.80 -18.84
C LEU A 151 10.27 3.01 -20.12
N ASN A 152 9.01 2.93 -20.62
CA ASN A 152 8.70 2.28 -21.89
C ASN A 152 9.38 2.98 -23.07
N LYS A 153 9.32 4.31 -23.15
CA LYS A 153 10.02 5.06 -24.20
C LYS A 153 11.54 4.85 -24.18
N LYS A 154 12.12 4.73 -22.99
CA LYS A 154 13.54 4.40 -22.84
C LYS A 154 13.84 2.95 -23.28
N ALA A 155 12.96 2.01 -22.99
CA ALA A 155 13.16 0.59 -23.29
C ALA A 155 12.95 0.26 -24.77
N GLU A 156 11.93 0.84 -25.40
CA GLU A 156 11.51 0.48 -26.77
C GLU A 156 11.83 1.56 -27.82
N GLY A 157 12.16 2.79 -27.42
CA GLY A 157 12.51 3.87 -28.34
C GLY A 157 11.42 4.11 -29.40
N ALA A 158 11.83 4.13 -30.66
CA ALA A 158 10.94 4.33 -31.81
C ALA A 158 9.95 3.16 -32.03
N ALA A 159 10.23 1.98 -31.49
CA ALA A 159 9.32 0.81 -31.60
C ALA A 159 8.16 0.86 -30.58
N SER A 160 8.19 1.79 -29.63
CA SER A 160 7.13 1.93 -28.63
C SER A 160 5.79 2.28 -29.27
N LYS A 161 4.79 1.46 -28.98
CA LYS A 161 3.38 1.67 -29.34
C LYS A 161 2.52 2.01 -28.13
N LEU A 162 3.13 2.50 -27.03
CA LEU A 162 2.42 2.95 -25.85
C LEU A 162 1.93 4.38 -26.05
N SER A 163 0.63 4.58 -25.94
CA SER A 163 -0.04 5.89 -25.84
C SER A 163 -0.33 6.22 -24.38
N TYR A 164 -0.20 7.50 -24.03
CA TYR A 164 -0.45 7.99 -22.68
C TYR A 164 -1.34 9.22 -22.73
N ILE A 165 -2.45 9.18 -22.01
CA ILE A 165 -3.45 10.23 -21.96
C ILE A 165 -3.69 10.62 -20.50
N GLU A 166 -3.56 11.90 -20.18
CA GLU A 166 -3.96 12.46 -18.90
C GLU A 166 -5.27 13.21 -19.06
N VAL A 167 -6.23 12.90 -18.19
CA VAL A 167 -7.51 13.57 -18.13
C VAL A 167 -7.46 14.60 -17.01
N THR A 168 -7.65 15.89 -17.35
CA THR A 168 -7.73 16.98 -16.37
C THR A 168 -9.00 16.89 -15.56
N HIS A 169 -8.94 17.31 -14.30
CA HIS A 169 -10.07 17.29 -13.36
C HIS A 169 -10.70 15.90 -13.15
N ALA A 170 -9.92 14.84 -13.39
CA ALA A 170 -10.36 13.48 -13.16
C ALA A 170 -9.60 12.86 -11.96
N GLN A 171 -10.37 12.21 -11.10
CA GLN A 171 -9.91 11.38 -10.00
C GLN A 171 -10.23 9.89 -10.30
N PRO A 172 -9.65 8.92 -9.57
CA PRO A 172 -10.09 7.53 -9.69
C PRO A 172 -11.57 7.43 -9.30
N ALA A 173 -12.32 6.64 -10.07
CA ALA A 173 -13.73 6.36 -9.81
C ALA A 173 -13.90 5.42 -8.61
#